data_cc62d5f72bf5fb2c134fd5fd4c9cc753
#
_entry.id   cc62d5f72bf5fb2c134fd5fd4c9cc753
#
_cell.length_a   1.000
_cell.length_b   1.000
_cell.length_c   1.000
_cell.angle_alpha   90.00
_cell.angle_beta   90.00
_cell.angle_gamma   90.00
#
_symmetry.space_group_name_H-M   'P 1'
#
loop_
_entity.id
_entity.type
_entity.pdbx_description
1 polymer ?
#
loop_
_entity_poly.entity_id
_entity_poly.type
_entity_poly.pdbx_seq_one_letter_code
_entity_poly.pdbx_strand_id
1 'polypeptide(L)'
;DRYYQIVKCFRDEDLRADRQPEFTQVDIETSFLNMDEIRALMEELIRTVFKEVLDVDLKNPFPVMNWDDAMAQYGSDKPDLRVNLKLVEVTDVVENSTFKVFSGVKSLHNGKVVALRVPGAASMPRSEIDAYTEFVKIYGAKGLAYIKINDLSKGREGLQSPIVKNLSDEELNTIIERTGAQDGDVVFFGADKAKIVWDSLGALRLKIGHSEFGKSHGLFTPGWQPLWVINFPMFEYSEEDQRWVACHHPFTSPLDGHEDLLVSDPEHAYAKAYDMVLNGWEIGGGSIRIHREEVQEKVFEALKIGPEEARQKFGFLLDALQFGAPPHGGLAFGLDRIVTMMCEADSIRDVIAFPKTQRAQCLLTHAPAPVSYTHLRA
;
A
#
# COMPACT_ATOMS: atom_id res chain seq x y z
N ASP A 1 25.18 12.19 12.93
CA ASP A 1 25.08 11.18 13.98
C ASP A 1 23.99 10.17 13.63
N ARG A 2 23.99 9.02 14.31
CA ARG A 2 23.03 7.94 14.16
C ARG A 2 22.46 7.59 15.53
N TYR A 3 21.15 7.49 15.61
CA TYR A 3 20.44 7.11 16.82
C TYR A 3 19.54 5.91 16.52
N TYR A 4 19.39 4.99 17.47
CA TYR A 4 18.39 3.94 17.39
C TYR A 4 17.89 3.55 18.79
N GLN A 5 16.67 3.03 18.81
CA GLN A 5 16.10 2.40 20.00
C GLN A 5 15.21 1.21 19.61
N ILE A 6 15.08 0.25 20.51
CA ILE A 6 14.07 -0.81 20.44
C ILE A 6 13.02 -0.43 21.47
N VAL A 7 11.83 -0.11 21.00
CA VAL A 7 10.82 0.57 21.81
C VAL A 7 9.44 -0.02 21.65
N LYS A 8 8.68 -0.06 22.75
CA LYS A 8 7.25 -0.36 22.73
C LYS A 8 6.47 0.82 22.19
N CYS A 9 5.61 0.53 21.22
CA CYS A 9 4.72 1.49 20.60
C CYS A 9 3.27 1.11 20.86
N PHE A 10 2.40 2.13 20.89
CA PHE A 10 0.97 1.98 21.15
C PHE A 10 0.19 2.77 20.11
N ARG A 11 -0.81 2.13 19.49
CA ARG A 11 -1.72 2.76 18.52
C ARG A 11 -3.13 2.27 18.75
N ASP A 12 -4.08 3.19 18.69
CA ASP A 12 -5.50 2.87 18.64
C ASP A 12 -5.86 2.53 17.19
N GLU A 13 -5.81 1.26 16.87
CA GLU A 13 -6.04 0.74 15.53
C GLU A 13 -6.90 -0.53 15.57
N ASP A 14 -7.60 -0.78 14.48
CA ASP A 14 -8.29 -2.06 14.26
C ASP A 14 -7.28 -3.22 14.22
N LEU A 15 -7.63 -4.30 14.91
CA LEU A 15 -6.81 -5.51 14.87
C LEU A 15 -6.89 -6.20 13.52
N ARG A 16 -5.72 -6.54 12.98
CA ARG A 16 -5.55 -7.34 11.77
C ARG A 16 -4.50 -8.42 12.00
N ALA A 17 -4.28 -9.27 11.02
CA ALA A 17 -3.22 -10.29 11.10
C ALA A 17 -1.83 -9.67 11.31
N ASP A 18 -1.61 -8.45 10.80
CA ASP A 18 -0.35 -7.70 10.85
C ASP A 18 -0.37 -6.51 11.81
N ARG A 19 -1.41 -6.37 12.67
CA ARG A 19 -1.58 -5.21 13.58
C ARG A 19 -2.03 -5.60 14.97
N GLN A 20 -1.40 -4.96 15.96
CA GLN A 20 -1.74 -5.02 17.38
C GLN A 20 -1.69 -3.60 17.96
N PRO A 21 -2.51 -3.27 19.00
CA PRO A 21 -2.48 -1.94 19.64
C PRO A 21 -1.19 -1.71 20.43
N GLU A 22 -0.45 -2.75 20.76
CA GLU A 22 0.86 -2.71 21.41
C GLU A 22 1.83 -3.57 20.61
N PHE A 23 2.91 -2.99 20.16
CA PHE A 23 3.91 -3.62 19.30
C PHE A 23 5.30 -3.05 19.55
N THR A 24 6.32 -3.66 18.97
CA THR A 24 7.71 -3.22 19.14
C THR A 24 8.29 -2.72 17.81
N GLN A 25 8.98 -1.59 17.85
CA GLN A 25 9.72 -1.05 16.71
C GLN A 25 11.22 -0.98 17.01
N VAL A 26 12.01 -1.14 15.96
CA VAL A 26 13.40 -0.67 15.91
C VAL A 26 13.35 0.69 15.21
N ASP A 27 13.45 1.74 15.99
CA ASP A 27 13.34 3.12 15.53
C ASP A 27 14.73 3.70 15.31
N ILE A 28 15.00 4.21 14.11
CA ILE A 28 16.33 4.66 13.68
C ILE A 28 16.20 6.06 13.09
N GLU A 29 17.01 7.00 13.60
CA GLU A 29 17.12 8.35 13.07
C GLU A 29 18.58 8.68 12.74
N THR A 30 18.79 9.39 11.63
CA THR A 30 20.10 9.77 11.14
C THR A 30 20.14 11.23 10.74
N SER A 31 21.26 11.89 10.93
CA SER A 31 21.50 13.26 10.43
C SER A 31 22.49 13.26 9.28
N PHE A 32 22.32 14.22 8.35
CA PHE A 32 23.16 14.46 7.18
C PHE A 32 23.20 13.34 6.14
N LEU A 33 22.25 12.39 6.18
CA LEU A 33 22.07 11.40 5.14
C LEU A 33 20.84 11.77 4.28
N ASN A 34 20.94 11.54 2.98
CA ASN A 34 19.81 11.64 2.06
C ASN A 34 18.99 10.33 2.03
N MET A 35 17.88 10.36 1.29
CA MET A 35 16.96 9.22 1.19
C MET A 35 17.65 7.95 0.67
N ASP A 36 18.54 8.06 -0.31
CA ASP A 36 19.22 6.91 -0.91
C ASP A 36 20.24 6.30 0.05
N GLU A 37 20.97 7.13 0.79
CA GLU A 37 21.94 6.69 1.80
C GLU A 37 21.25 6.01 2.99
N ILE A 38 20.09 6.54 3.43
CA ILE A 38 19.32 5.90 4.50
C ILE A 38 18.79 4.54 4.00
N ARG A 39 18.20 4.47 2.79
CA ARG A 39 17.72 3.20 2.24
C ARG A 39 18.83 2.17 2.10
N ALA A 40 20.00 2.55 1.61
CA ALA A 40 21.13 1.64 1.48
C ALA A 40 21.58 1.08 2.84
N LEU A 41 21.63 1.92 3.89
CA LEU A 41 21.96 1.49 5.25
C LEU A 41 20.92 0.52 5.82
N MET A 42 19.62 0.80 5.63
CA MET A 42 18.53 -0.04 6.12
C MET A 42 18.45 -1.37 5.34
N GLU A 43 18.75 -1.33 4.05
CA GLU A 43 18.83 -2.53 3.21
C GLU A 43 19.96 -3.46 3.67
N GLU A 44 21.14 -2.92 3.95
CA GLU A 44 22.25 -3.68 4.49
C GLU A 44 21.91 -4.31 5.84
N LEU A 45 21.23 -3.57 6.72
CA LEU A 45 20.75 -4.08 8.01
C LEU A 45 19.83 -5.30 7.83
N ILE A 46 18.79 -5.19 7.01
CA ILE A 46 17.82 -6.29 6.82
C ILE A 46 18.48 -7.49 6.14
N ARG A 47 19.34 -7.26 5.13
CA ARG A 47 20.07 -8.34 4.47
C ARG A 47 20.97 -9.09 5.45
N THR A 48 21.66 -8.35 6.32
CA THR A 48 22.49 -8.95 7.37
C THR A 48 21.66 -9.77 8.35
N VAL A 49 20.54 -9.24 8.83
CA VAL A 49 19.65 -9.95 9.76
C VAL A 49 19.11 -11.25 9.13
N PHE A 50 18.66 -11.22 7.86
CA PHE A 50 18.18 -12.41 7.17
C PHE A 50 19.30 -13.44 6.95
N LYS A 51 20.49 -12.98 6.63
CA LYS A 51 21.66 -13.87 6.48
C LYS A 51 22.05 -14.55 7.79
N GLU A 52 22.17 -13.77 8.86
CA GLU A 52 22.63 -14.29 10.16
C GLU A 52 21.59 -15.17 10.87
N VAL A 53 20.29 -14.89 10.70
CA VAL A 53 19.21 -15.60 11.42
C VAL A 53 18.68 -16.79 10.63
N LEU A 54 18.52 -16.66 9.31
CA LEU A 54 17.87 -17.65 8.45
C LEU A 54 18.83 -18.30 7.42
N ASP A 55 20.08 -17.83 7.33
CA ASP A 55 21.03 -18.15 6.25
C ASP A 55 20.45 -17.84 4.84
N VAL A 56 19.64 -16.78 4.74
CA VAL A 56 19.01 -16.34 3.49
C VAL A 56 19.75 -15.14 2.92
N ASP A 57 20.21 -15.25 1.69
CA ASP A 57 20.76 -14.14 0.92
C ASP A 57 19.63 -13.41 0.18
N LEU A 58 19.19 -12.27 0.72
CA LEU A 58 18.24 -11.41 0.03
C LEU A 58 18.91 -10.74 -1.19
N LYS A 59 18.09 -10.44 -2.21
CA LYS A 59 18.53 -9.73 -3.42
C LYS A 59 19.29 -8.44 -3.10
N ASN A 60 20.27 -8.10 -3.90
CA ASN A 60 21.06 -6.87 -3.75
C ASN A 60 21.31 -6.21 -5.11
N PRO A 61 20.93 -4.94 -5.33
CA PRO A 61 20.08 -4.12 -4.46
C PRO A 61 18.60 -4.53 -4.49
N PHE A 62 17.81 -4.06 -3.52
CA PHE A 62 16.36 -4.20 -3.58
C PHE A 62 15.82 -3.37 -4.75
N PRO A 63 14.82 -3.86 -5.50
CA PRO A 63 14.11 -3.04 -6.47
C PRO A 63 13.50 -1.79 -5.82
N VAL A 64 13.43 -0.72 -6.58
CA VAL A 64 12.80 0.55 -6.17
C VAL A 64 11.64 0.84 -7.09
N MET A 65 10.51 1.22 -6.52
CA MET A 65 9.27 1.51 -7.24
C MET A 65 8.66 2.81 -6.69
N ASN A 66 8.18 3.69 -7.57
CA ASN A 66 7.38 4.84 -7.12
C ASN A 66 6.02 4.37 -6.63
N TRP A 67 5.43 5.12 -5.72
CA TRP A 67 4.09 4.84 -5.21
C TRP A 67 3.05 4.75 -6.33
N ASP A 68 3.09 5.67 -7.30
CA ASP A 68 2.17 5.65 -8.45
C ASP A 68 2.28 4.36 -9.26
N ASP A 69 3.50 3.86 -9.49
CA ASP A 69 3.74 2.60 -10.20
C ASP A 69 3.25 1.41 -9.39
N ALA A 70 3.43 1.42 -8.07
CA ALA A 70 2.93 0.38 -7.18
C ALA A 70 1.40 0.31 -7.21
N MET A 71 0.73 1.45 -7.11
CA MET A 71 -0.72 1.53 -7.19
C MET A 71 -1.24 1.16 -8.58
N ALA A 72 -0.64 1.68 -9.65
CA ALA A 72 -1.07 1.41 -11.02
C ALA A 72 -0.92 -0.06 -11.41
N GLN A 73 0.20 -0.71 -11.02
CA GLN A 73 0.51 -2.08 -11.45
C GLN A 73 0.02 -3.16 -10.48
N TYR A 74 -0.17 -2.84 -9.21
CA TYR A 74 -0.48 -3.85 -8.17
C TYR A 74 -1.71 -3.52 -7.32
N GLY A 75 -2.21 -2.28 -7.39
CA GLY A 75 -3.33 -1.80 -6.58
C GLY A 75 -2.99 -1.72 -5.09
N SER A 76 -1.72 -1.55 -4.75
CA SER A 76 -1.24 -1.52 -3.37
C SER A 76 0.11 -0.82 -3.28
N ASP A 77 0.32 -0.04 -2.22
CA ASP A 77 1.58 0.55 -1.81
C ASP A 77 2.57 -0.45 -1.18
N LYS A 78 2.12 -1.67 -0.94
CA LYS A 78 2.92 -2.80 -0.43
C LYS A 78 2.73 -4.05 -1.28
N PRO A 79 3.15 -4.04 -2.56
CA PRO A 79 2.89 -5.14 -3.48
C PRO A 79 3.62 -6.43 -3.08
N ASP A 80 2.91 -7.56 -3.14
CA ASP A 80 3.54 -8.87 -3.09
C ASP A 80 4.06 -9.24 -4.49
N LEU A 81 5.36 -9.12 -4.69
CA LEU A 81 6.01 -9.41 -5.97
C LEU A 81 6.13 -10.90 -6.27
N ARG A 82 5.76 -11.79 -5.34
CA ARG A 82 5.67 -13.23 -5.61
C ARG A 82 4.53 -13.58 -6.54
N VAL A 83 3.50 -12.73 -6.59
CA VAL A 83 2.37 -12.90 -7.52
C VAL A 83 2.69 -12.20 -8.84
N ASN A 84 2.78 -12.99 -9.93
CA ASN A 84 3.19 -12.53 -11.27
C ASN A 84 2.02 -11.97 -12.10
N LEU A 85 1.08 -11.30 -11.45
CA LEU A 85 -0.05 -10.63 -12.10
C LEU A 85 0.09 -9.13 -11.96
N LYS A 86 -0.22 -8.38 -13.03
CA LYS A 86 -0.19 -6.92 -13.03
C LYS A 86 -1.52 -6.34 -13.49
N LEU A 87 -1.87 -5.22 -12.94
CA LEU A 87 -2.98 -4.39 -13.37
C LEU A 87 -2.55 -3.56 -14.59
N VAL A 88 -3.49 -3.30 -15.49
CA VAL A 88 -3.28 -2.51 -16.71
C VAL A 88 -4.42 -1.50 -16.85
N GLU A 89 -4.13 -0.22 -16.81
CA GLU A 89 -5.13 0.81 -17.03
C GLU A 89 -5.58 0.85 -18.49
N VAL A 90 -6.90 0.91 -18.71
CA VAL A 90 -7.54 0.97 -20.02
C VAL A 90 -8.61 2.07 -20.09
N THR A 91 -8.57 3.02 -19.17
CA THR A 91 -9.57 4.12 -19.07
C THR A 91 -9.70 4.88 -20.39
N ASP A 92 -8.59 5.31 -20.99
CA ASP A 92 -8.53 6.05 -22.24
C ASP A 92 -9.10 5.27 -23.44
N VAL A 93 -9.04 3.95 -23.39
CA VAL A 93 -9.56 3.06 -24.44
C VAL A 93 -11.09 3.01 -24.42
N VAL A 94 -11.68 2.97 -23.24
CA VAL A 94 -13.10 2.64 -23.04
C VAL A 94 -13.93 3.79 -22.48
N GLU A 95 -13.35 4.94 -22.24
CA GLU A 95 -14.07 6.10 -21.65
C GLU A 95 -15.21 6.65 -22.53
N ASN A 96 -15.19 6.37 -23.83
CA ASN A 96 -16.23 6.72 -24.78
C ASN A 96 -17.11 5.53 -25.22
N SER A 97 -16.91 4.37 -24.59
CA SER A 97 -17.63 3.15 -24.89
C SER A 97 -19.15 3.27 -24.71
N THR A 98 -19.89 2.48 -25.46
CA THR A 98 -21.33 2.33 -25.25
C THR A 98 -21.67 1.57 -23.97
N PHE A 99 -20.70 0.85 -23.40
CA PHE A 99 -20.85 0.17 -22.12
C PHE A 99 -20.82 1.17 -20.96
N LYS A 100 -21.99 1.49 -20.43
CA LYS A 100 -22.19 2.56 -19.44
C LYS A 100 -21.38 2.42 -18.15
N VAL A 101 -21.01 1.19 -17.78
CA VAL A 101 -20.16 0.94 -16.60
C VAL A 101 -18.77 1.52 -16.84
N PHE A 102 -18.22 1.38 -18.04
CA PHE A 102 -16.90 1.90 -18.39
C PHE A 102 -16.93 3.40 -18.67
N SER A 103 -17.84 3.85 -19.54
CA SER A 103 -17.92 5.28 -19.85
C SER A 103 -18.37 6.16 -18.68
N GLY A 104 -19.06 5.57 -17.69
CA GLY A 104 -19.53 6.27 -16.49
C GLY A 104 -18.40 6.76 -15.57
N VAL A 105 -17.19 6.19 -15.67
CA VAL A 105 -16.05 6.62 -14.83
C VAL A 105 -15.60 8.06 -15.10
N LYS A 106 -15.89 8.59 -16.30
CA LYS A 106 -15.63 10.01 -16.63
C LYS A 106 -16.29 11.01 -15.67
N SER A 107 -17.41 10.65 -15.08
CA SER A 107 -18.13 11.51 -14.14
C SER A 107 -17.60 11.42 -12.71
N LEU A 108 -16.66 10.51 -12.45
CA LEU A 108 -16.07 10.31 -11.13
C LEU A 108 -14.75 11.09 -11.02
N HIS A 109 -14.52 11.71 -9.87
CA HIS A 109 -13.20 12.22 -9.55
C HIS A 109 -12.20 11.06 -9.52
N ASN A 110 -11.15 11.13 -10.31
CA ASN A 110 -10.14 10.08 -10.47
C ASN A 110 -10.76 8.70 -10.80
N GLY A 111 -11.79 8.68 -11.68
CA GLY A 111 -12.42 7.45 -12.14
C GLY A 111 -11.50 6.67 -13.08
N LYS A 112 -11.42 5.37 -12.91
CA LYS A 112 -10.55 4.49 -13.69
C LYS A 112 -11.24 3.22 -14.15
N VAL A 113 -10.84 2.74 -15.32
CA VAL A 113 -11.10 1.36 -15.78
C VAL A 113 -9.75 0.63 -15.87
N VAL A 114 -9.63 -0.43 -15.11
CA VAL A 114 -8.38 -1.20 -15.00
C VAL A 114 -8.66 -2.66 -15.29
N ALA A 115 -7.77 -3.29 -16.05
CA ALA A 115 -7.81 -4.68 -16.42
C ALA A 115 -6.82 -5.52 -15.60
N LEU A 116 -7.20 -6.76 -15.29
CA LEU A 116 -6.35 -7.79 -14.69
C LEU A 116 -6.40 -9.03 -15.58
N ARG A 117 -5.33 -9.29 -16.33
CA ARG A 117 -5.15 -10.51 -17.11
C ARG A 117 -4.78 -11.66 -16.17
N VAL A 118 -5.46 -12.80 -16.32
CA VAL A 118 -5.16 -14.04 -15.60
C VAL A 118 -4.87 -15.14 -16.65
N PRO A 119 -3.60 -15.50 -16.86
CA PRO A 119 -3.20 -16.53 -17.81
C PRO A 119 -3.83 -17.89 -17.49
N GLY A 120 -4.31 -18.58 -18.54
CA GLY A 120 -4.86 -19.94 -18.45
C GLY A 120 -6.24 -20.06 -17.81
N ALA A 121 -6.87 -18.97 -17.42
CA ALA A 121 -8.10 -18.96 -16.62
C ALA A 121 -9.41 -19.10 -17.46
N ALA A 122 -9.37 -19.23 -18.78
CA ALA A 122 -10.59 -19.37 -19.59
C ALA A 122 -11.42 -20.61 -19.25
N SER A 123 -10.76 -21.69 -18.79
CA SER A 123 -11.41 -22.93 -18.33
C SER A 123 -12.08 -22.79 -16.95
N MET A 124 -11.83 -21.69 -16.23
CA MET A 124 -12.39 -21.43 -14.90
C MET A 124 -13.92 -21.48 -14.93
N PRO A 125 -14.56 -22.24 -14.03
CA PRO A 125 -16.02 -22.35 -14.02
C PRO A 125 -16.66 -21.02 -13.63
N ARG A 126 -17.89 -20.81 -14.09
CA ARG A 126 -18.64 -19.57 -13.79
C ARG A 126 -18.82 -19.35 -12.29
N SER A 127 -19.02 -20.41 -11.52
CA SER A 127 -19.15 -20.34 -10.07
C SER A 127 -17.95 -19.71 -9.38
N GLU A 128 -16.75 -19.94 -9.89
CA GLU A 128 -15.52 -19.33 -9.35
C GLU A 128 -15.43 -17.84 -9.72
N ILE A 129 -15.81 -17.47 -10.94
CA ILE A 129 -15.90 -16.06 -11.35
C ILE A 129 -16.97 -15.32 -10.52
N ASP A 130 -18.11 -15.97 -10.26
CA ASP A 130 -19.16 -15.41 -9.40
C ASP A 130 -18.65 -15.24 -7.95
N ALA A 131 -17.86 -16.18 -7.44
CA ALA A 131 -17.19 -16.06 -6.13
C ALA A 131 -16.19 -14.90 -6.08
N TYR A 132 -15.44 -14.65 -7.15
CA TYR A 132 -14.55 -13.48 -7.24
C TYR A 132 -15.34 -12.17 -7.32
N THR A 133 -16.52 -12.18 -7.97
CA THR A 133 -17.42 -11.03 -7.98
C THR A 133 -17.90 -10.68 -6.57
N GLU A 134 -18.29 -11.67 -5.77
CA GLU A 134 -18.68 -11.44 -4.37
C GLU A 134 -17.46 -10.98 -3.52
N PHE A 135 -16.31 -11.51 -3.78
CA PHE A 135 -15.08 -11.13 -3.07
C PHE A 135 -14.72 -9.64 -3.29
N VAL A 136 -14.74 -9.15 -4.52
CA VAL A 136 -14.38 -7.75 -4.80
C VAL A 136 -15.38 -6.75 -4.21
N LYS A 137 -16.63 -7.15 -3.96
CA LYS A 137 -17.63 -6.31 -3.29
C LYS A 137 -17.24 -5.93 -1.86
N ILE A 138 -16.44 -6.76 -1.18
CA ILE A 138 -15.91 -6.46 0.17
C ILE A 138 -15.09 -5.15 0.15
N TYR A 139 -14.48 -4.85 -1.00
CA TYR A 139 -13.66 -3.65 -1.23
C TYR A 139 -14.44 -2.49 -1.87
N GLY A 140 -15.77 -2.59 -1.94
CA GLY A 140 -16.66 -1.56 -2.47
C GLY A 140 -16.93 -1.62 -3.96
N ALA A 141 -16.38 -2.60 -4.70
CA ALA A 141 -16.69 -2.78 -6.11
C ALA A 141 -18.16 -3.21 -6.30
N LYS A 142 -18.84 -2.60 -7.29
CA LYS A 142 -20.25 -2.92 -7.60
C LYS A 142 -20.43 -4.22 -8.40
N GLY A 143 -19.35 -4.72 -9.01
CA GLY A 143 -19.31 -5.92 -9.81
C GLY A 143 -17.92 -6.17 -10.37
N LEU A 144 -17.78 -7.28 -11.09
CA LEU A 144 -16.53 -7.68 -11.74
C LEU A 144 -16.84 -8.09 -13.18
N ALA A 145 -16.62 -7.19 -14.13
CA ALA A 145 -16.73 -7.53 -15.54
C ALA A 145 -15.54 -8.40 -15.96
N TYR A 146 -15.73 -9.27 -16.94
CA TYR A 146 -14.65 -10.13 -17.44
C TYR A 146 -14.84 -10.47 -18.92
N ILE A 147 -13.76 -10.86 -19.58
CA ILE A 147 -13.73 -11.44 -20.93
C ILE A 147 -12.88 -12.70 -20.90
N LYS A 148 -13.45 -13.85 -21.29
CA LYS A 148 -12.71 -15.07 -21.57
C LYS A 148 -12.19 -15.04 -23.00
N ILE A 149 -10.92 -15.32 -23.18
CA ILE A 149 -10.26 -15.39 -24.49
C ILE A 149 -10.16 -16.86 -24.89
N ASN A 150 -11.08 -17.32 -25.72
CA ASN A 150 -11.07 -18.73 -26.14
C ASN A 150 -10.24 -18.96 -27.41
N ASP A 151 -10.29 -18.02 -28.40
CA ASP A 151 -9.62 -18.16 -29.68
C ASP A 151 -9.53 -16.80 -30.38
N LEU A 152 -8.38 -16.14 -30.32
CA LEU A 152 -8.15 -14.82 -30.92
C LEU A 152 -8.23 -14.84 -32.45
N SER A 153 -7.98 -15.99 -33.09
CA SER A 153 -8.05 -16.11 -34.55
C SER A 153 -9.48 -15.91 -35.11
N LYS A 154 -10.49 -16.10 -34.25
CA LYS A 154 -11.91 -15.87 -34.56
C LYS A 154 -12.38 -14.45 -34.26
N GLY A 155 -11.48 -13.55 -33.86
CA GLY A 155 -11.83 -12.20 -33.48
C GLY A 155 -12.90 -12.17 -32.36
N ARG A 156 -13.92 -11.37 -32.53
CA ARG A 156 -15.00 -11.21 -31.53
C ARG A 156 -15.72 -12.53 -31.17
N GLU A 157 -15.87 -13.46 -32.12
CA GLU A 157 -16.53 -14.75 -31.89
C GLU A 157 -15.72 -15.68 -30.98
N GLY A 158 -14.42 -15.46 -30.91
CA GLY A 158 -13.54 -16.18 -29.98
C GLY A 158 -13.53 -15.63 -28.56
N LEU A 159 -14.27 -14.54 -28.28
CA LEU A 159 -14.36 -13.89 -27.00
C LEU A 159 -15.70 -14.22 -26.33
N GLN A 160 -15.66 -14.66 -25.09
CA GLN A 160 -16.88 -15.02 -24.35
C GLN A 160 -17.09 -14.08 -23.17
N SER A 161 -18.10 -13.21 -23.26
CA SER A 161 -18.53 -12.33 -22.18
C SER A 161 -19.83 -11.60 -22.49
N PRO A 162 -20.62 -11.26 -21.47
CA PRO A 162 -21.80 -10.40 -21.64
C PRO A 162 -21.47 -8.99 -22.14
N ILE A 163 -20.26 -8.47 -21.87
CA ILE A 163 -19.88 -7.10 -22.22
C ILE A 163 -19.32 -6.94 -23.64
N VAL A 164 -18.88 -8.01 -24.29
CA VAL A 164 -18.28 -7.98 -25.64
C VAL A 164 -19.20 -7.30 -26.67
N LYS A 165 -20.51 -7.49 -26.56
CA LYS A 165 -21.50 -6.85 -27.47
C LYS A 165 -21.57 -5.32 -27.35
N ASN A 166 -21.07 -4.76 -26.25
CA ASN A 166 -21.10 -3.33 -25.94
C ASN A 166 -19.77 -2.62 -26.23
N LEU A 167 -18.74 -3.38 -26.63
CA LEU A 167 -17.41 -2.85 -26.94
C LEU A 167 -17.20 -2.92 -28.47
N SER A 168 -16.52 -1.93 -29.04
CA SER A 168 -16.12 -1.95 -30.44
C SER A 168 -14.98 -2.95 -30.67
N ASP A 169 -14.72 -3.32 -31.93
CA ASP A 169 -13.58 -4.18 -32.25
C ASP A 169 -12.24 -3.48 -31.97
N GLU A 170 -12.17 -2.17 -32.13
CA GLU A 170 -11.00 -1.37 -31.80
C GLU A 170 -10.72 -1.39 -30.29
N GLU A 171 -11.75 -1.16 -29.47
CA GLU A 171 -11.64 -1.26 -28.00
C GLU A 171 -11.17 -2.65 -27.56
N LEU A 172 -11.78 -3.71 -28.11
CA LEU A 172 -11.43 -5.11 -27.78
C LEU A 172 -9.96 -5.41 -28.18
N ASN A 173 -9.56 -5.05 -29.39
CA ASN A 173 -8.21 -5.29 -29.88
C ASN A 173 -7.16 -4.53 -29.05
N THR A 174 -7.43 -3.26 -28.71
CA THR A 174 -6.52 -2.45 -27.88
C THR A 174 -6.41 -3.01 -26.46
N ILE A 175 -7.52 -3.48 -25.85
CA ILE A 175 -7.49 -4.14 -24.55
C ILE A 175 -6.64 -5.39 -24.59
N ILE A 176 -6.83 -6.27 -25.60
CA ILE A 176 -6.07 -7.51 -25.78
C ILE A 176 -4.58 -7.20 -25.94
N GLU A 177 -4.22 -6.26 -26.81
CA GLU A 177 -2.84 -5.85 -27.05
C GLU A 177 -2.20 -5.29 -25.78
N ARG A 178 -2.86 -4.34 -25.11
CA ARG A 178 -2.34 -3.65 -23.92
C ARG A 178 -2.16 -4.59 -22.72
N THR A 179 -3.09 -5.54 -22.54
CA THR A 179 -2.98 -6.57 -21.50
C THR A 179 -2.07 -7.72 -21.87
N GLY A 180 -1.71 -7.87 -23.13
CA GLY A 180 -0.98 -9.02 -23.67
C GLY A 180 -1.76 -10.33 -23.53
N ALA A 181 -3.11 -10.27 -23.53
CA ALA A 181 -3.96 -11.44 -23.36
C ALA A 181 -3.82 -12.42 -24.55
N GLN A 182 -3.86 -13.71 -24.24
CA GLN A 182 -3.68 -14.82 -25.20
C GLN A 182 -4.85 -15.80 -25.10
N ASP A 183 -4.89 -16.74 -26.04
CA ASP A 183 -5.85 -17.84 -26.00
C ASP A 183 -5.73 -18.60 -24.69
N GLY A 184 -6.86 -18.87 -24.05
CA GLY A 184 -6.93 -19.52 -22.76
C GLY A 184 -6.95 -18.59 -21.55
N ASP A 185 -6.85 -17.26 -21.74
CA ASP A 185 -6.82 -16.29 -20.64
C ASP A 185 -8.21 -15.76 -20.26
N VAL A 186 -8.28 -15.16 -19.08
CA VAL A 186 -9.38 -14.28 -18.66
C VAL A 186 -8.82 -12.90 -18.37
N VAL A 187 -9.54 -11.87 -18.79
CA VAL A 187 -9.29 -10.48 -18.39
C VAL A 187 -10.46 -10.02 -17.53
N PHE A 188 -10.18 -9.69 -16.27
CA PHE A 188 -11.14 -9.07 -15.36
C PHE A 188 -11.02 -7.55 -15.42
N PHE A 189 -12.09 -6.82 -15.08
CA PHE A 189 -12.12 -5.36 -15.10
C PHE A 189 -12.75 -4.81 -13.83
N GLY A 190 -12.11 -3.77 -13.29
CA GLY A 190 -12.66 -2.87 -12.29
C GLY A 190 -12.95 -1.52 -12.94
N ALA A 191 -14.09 -0.91 -12.60
CA ALA A 191 -14.51 0.40 -13.11
C ALA A 191 -15.25 1.17 -12.02
N ASP A 192 -14.56 2.13 -11.38
CA ASP A 192 -15.07 3.01 -10.32
C ASP A 192 -14.03 4.12 -10.02
N LYS A 193 -14.14 4.82 -8.87
CA LYS A 193 -13.06 5.65 -8.33
C LYS A 193 -11.76 4.82 -8.20
N ALA A 194 -10.62 5.42 -8.47
CA ALA A 194 -9.31 4.76 -8.46
C ALA A 194 -9.08 3.90 -7.21
N LYS A 195 -9.37 4.43 -6.02
CA LYS A 195 -9.19 3.71 -4.75
C LYS A 195 -9.97 2.40 -4.73
N ILE A 196 -11.25 2.39 -5.12
CA ILE A 196 -12.09 1.18 -5.15
C ILE A 196 -11.53 0.16 -6.14
N VAL A 197 -11.09 0.63 -7.31
CA VAL A 197 -10.52 -0.24 -8.35
C VAL A 197 -9.21 -0.87 -7.88
N TRP A 198 -8.31 -0.08 -7.29
CA TRP A 198 -7.04 -0.56 -6.77
C TRP A 198 -7.24 -1.55 -5.61
N ASP A 199 -8.03 -1.19 -4.60
CA ASP A 199 -8.30 -2.05 -3.44
C ASP A 199 -8.93 -3.38 -3.88
N SER A 200 -9.91 -3.36 -4.79
CA SER A 200 -10.61 -4.56 -5.24
C SER A 200 -9.79 -5.45 -6.16
N LEU A 201 -9.15 -4.89 -7.19
CA LEU A 201 -8.33 -5.68 -8.13
C LEU A 201 -6.98 -6.07 -7.53
N GLY A 202 -6.38 -5.25 -6.68
CA GLY A 202 -5.18 -5.59 -5.93
C GLY A 202 -5.42 -6.79 -5.01
N ALA A 203 -6.54 -6.79 -4.28
CA ALA A 203 -6.92 -7.94 -3.46
C ALA A 203 -7.27 -9.18 -4.30
N LEU A 204 -7.98 -9.02 -5.43
CA LEU A 204 -8.29 -10.11 -6.35
C LEU A 204 -7.02 -10.73 -6.93
N ARG A 205 -6.07 -9.91 -7.34
CA ARG A 205 -4.75 -10.33 -7.81
C ARG A 205 -4.07 -11.27 -6.81
N LEU A 206 -4.03 -10.88 -5.53
CA LEU A 206 -3.42 -11.69 -4.47
C LEU A 206 -4.21 -12.98 -4.24
N LYS A 207 -5.55 -12.90 -4.19
CA LYS A 207 -6.42 -14.07 -4.01
C LYS A 207 -6.20 -15.12 -5.10
N ILE A 208 -6.09 -14.69 -6.36
CA ILE A 208 -5.85 -15.60 -7.49
C ILE A 208 -4.42 -16.14 -7.42
N GLY A 209 -3.42 -15.29 -7.22
CA GLY A 209 -2.01 -15.69 -7.18
C GLY A 209 -1.69 -16.72 -6.11
N HIS A 210 -2.23 -16.56 -4.91
CA HIS A 210 -2.02 -17.48 -3.79
C HIS A 210 -2.92 -18.71 -3.81
N SER A 211 -3.90 -18.80 -4.72
CA SER A 211 -4.76 -19.97 -4.86
C SER A 211 -4.00 -21.17 -5.44
N GLU A 212 -4.59 -22.36 -5.33
CA GLU A 212 -4.05 -23.59 -5.97
C GLU A 212 -3.97 -23.41 -7.49
N PHE A 213 -4.95 -22.72 -8.08
CA PHE A 213 -4.91 -22.35 -9.51
C PHE A 213 -3.67 -21.51 -9.82
N GLY A 214 -3.45 -20.43 -9.05
CA GLY A 214 -2.32 -19.52 -9.26
C GLY A 214 -0.97 -20.22 -9.13
N LYS A 215 -0.80 -21.07 -8.11
CA LYS A 215 0.41 -21.86 -7.90
C LYS A 215 0.65 -22.87 -9.03
N SER A 216 -0.38 -23.59 -9.45
CA SER A 216 -0.25 -24.61 -10.53
C SER A 216 -0.03 -24.00 -11.91
N HIS A 217 -0.41 -22.75 -12.14
CA HIS A 217 -0.23 -22.03 -13.41
C HIS A 217 0.99 -21.10 -13.42
N GLY A 218 1.87 -21.18 -12.40
CA GLY A 218 3.09 -20.36 -12.32
C GLY A 218 2.82 -18.87 -12.09
N LEU A 219 1.64 -18.51 -11.54
CA LEU A 219 1.29 -17.14 -11.21
C LEU A 219 1.84 -16.71 -9.84
N PHE A 220 2.42 -17.63 -9.10
CA PHE A 220 3.06 -17.42 -7.82
C PHE A 220 4.48 -18.00 -7.83
N THR A 221 5.45 -17.19 -7.40
CA THR A 221 6.85 -17.61 -7.25
C THR A 221 7.22 -17.54 -5.76
N PRO A 222 7.54 -18.65 -5.10
CA PRO A 222 7.90 -18.65 -3.69
C PRO A 222 9.24 -17.94 -3.44
N GLY A 223 9.50 -17.63 -2.16
CA GLY A 223 10.73 -17.01 -1.70
C GLY A 223 10.54 -15.59 -1.17
N TRP A 224 11.64 -14.89 -0.98
CA TRP A 224 11.68 -13.55 -0.41
C TRP A 224 11.85 -12.51 -1.51
N GLN A 225 10.87 -11.61 -1.64
CA GLN A 225 10.84 -10.57 -2.67
C GLN A 225 10.75 -9.18 -2.01
N PRO A 226 11.89 -8.63 -1.56
CA PRO A 226 11.94 -7.29 -1.00
C PRO A 226 11.88 -6.24 -2.09
N LEU A 227 11.33 -5.05 -1.74
CA LEU A 227 11.39 -3.86 -2.58
C LEU A 227 11.28 -2.60 -1.70
N TRP A 228 11.67 -1.47 -2.27
CA TRP A 228 11.37 -0.15 -1.77
C TRP A 228 10.21 0.46 -2.55
N VAL A 229 9.24 1.00 -1.83
CA VAL A 229 8.24 1.92 -2.39
C VAL A 229 8.60 3.31 -1.92
N ILE A 230 8.67 4.27 -2.84
CA ILE A 230 9.14 5.64 -2.58
C ILE A 230 8.21 6.68 -3.17
N ASN A 231 8.43 7.94 -2.83
CA ASN A 231 7.70 9.08 -3.41
C ASN A 231 6.19 8.96 -3.21
N PHE A 232 5.79 8.78 -1.96
CA PHE A 232 4.37 8.76 -1.58
C PHE A 232 3.73 10.14 -1.74
N PRO A 233 2.40 10.23 -1.94
CA PRO A 233 1.71 11.51 -1.81
C PRO A 233 1.94 12.12 -0.42
N MET A 234 2.06 13.45 -0.36
CA MET A 234 2.12 14.18 0.91
C MET A 234 0.80 14.08 1.67
N PHE A 235 -0.30 14.16 0.93
CA PHE A 235 -1.64 14.31 1.48
C PHE A 235 -2.64 13.39 0.79
N GLU A 236 -3.67 13.00 1.54
CA GLU A 236 -4.89 12.35 1.06
C GLU A 236 -6.09 13.24 1.42
N TYR A 237 -7.06 13.37 0.51
CA TYR A 237 -8.26 14.13 0.80
C TYR A 237 -9.27 13.27 1.55
N SER A 238 -9.60 13.67 2.80
CA SER A 238 -10.64 13.05 3.59
C SER A 238 -12.01 13.58 3.16
N GLU A 239 -12.84 12.74 2.54
CA GLU A 239 -14.23 13.11 2.22
C GLU A 239 -15.08 13.31 3.49
N GLU A 240 -14.77 12.62 4.57
CA GLU A 240 -15.45 12.73 5.87
C GLU A 240 -15.15 14.07 6.55
N ASP A 241 -13.85 14.42 6.64
CA ASP A 241 -13.39 15.66 7.29
C ASP A 241 -13.42 16.89 6.36
N GLN A 242 -13.67 16.69 5.06
CA GLN A 242 -13.65 17.73 4.01
C GLN A 242 -12.33 18.54 4.03
N ARG A 243 -11.20 17.86 4.20
CA ARG A 243 -9.87 18.47 4.25
C ARG A 243 -8.77 17.49 3.81
N TRP A 244 -7.60 18.05 3.53
CA TRP A 244 -6.39 17.25 3.37
C TRP A 244 -5.90 16.71 4.70
N VAL A 245 -5.45 15.46 4.72
CA VAL A 245 -4.78 14.81 5.84
C VAL A 245 -3.42 14.30 5.38
N ALA A 246 -2.44 14.25 6.28
CA ALA A 246 -1.11 13.76 5.93
C ALA A 246 -1.15 12.24 5.71
N CYS A 247 -0.54 11.75 4.61
CA CYS A 247 -0.43 10.32 4.36
C CYS A 247 0.46 9.61 5.38
N HIS A 248 1.53 10.27 5.83
CA HIS A 248 2.43 9.77 6.86
C HIS A 248 2.27 10.58 8.15
N HIS A 249 3.02 11.66 8.29
CA HIS A 249 2.92 12.59 9.40
C HIS A 249 3.27 14.02 8.95
N PRO A 250 2.85 15.06 9.71
CA PRO A 250 3.03 16.45 9.29
C PRO A 250 4.49 16.92 9.21
N PHE A 251 5.45 16.11 9.63
CA PHE A 251 6.88 16.45 9.64
C PHE A 251 7.65 15.80 8.48
N THR A 252 6.97 15.11 7.58
CA THR A 252 7.56 14.52 6.37
C THR A 252 7.93 15.61 5.37
N SER A 253 9.16 15.59 4.85
CA SER A 253 9.62 16.56 3.84
C SER A 253 9.01 16.27 2.48
N PRO A 254 8.57 17.31 1.75
CA PRO A 254 8.19 17.17 0.35
C PRO A 254 9.41 16.84 -0.53
N LEU A 255 9.17 16.29 -1.72
CA LEU A 255 10.19 16.18 -2.75
C LEU A 255 10.73 17.57 -3.12
N ASP A 256 11.98 17.61 -3.59
CA ASP A 256 12.60 18.86 -4.04
C ASP A 256 11.77 19.49 -5.17
N GLY A 257 11.44 20.76 -5.04
CA GLY A 257 10.58 21.49 -5.96
C GLY A 257 9.08 21.34 -5.75
N HIS A 258 8.64 20.55 -4.75
CA HIS A 258 7.23 20.41 -4.40
C HIS A 258 6.79 21.32 -3.24
N GLU A 259 7.66 22.17 -2.70
CA GLU A 259 7.34 23.05 -1.57
C GLU A 259 6.20 24.03 -1.85
N ASP A 260 6.09 24.47 -3.10
CA ASP A 260 5.01 25.39 -3.50
C ASP A 260 3.70 24.64 -3.79
N LEU A 261 3.78 23.36 -4.17
CA LEU A 261 2.60 22.53 -4.39
C LEU A 261 1.84 22.23 -3.09
N LEU A 262 2.52 22.26 -1.94
CA LEU A 262 1.90 21.95 -0.64
C LEU A 262 0.60 22.75 -0.42
N VAL A 263 0.54 23.99 -0.87
CA VAL A 263 -0.63 24.88 -0.72
C VAL A 263 -1.37 25.07 -2.03
N SER A 264 -0.65 25.21 -3.16
CA SER A 264 -1.26 25.53 -4.46
C SER A 264 -1.94 24.32 -5.11
N ASP A 265 -1.38 23.11 -4.91
CA ASP A 265 -1.87 21.86 -5.50
C ASP A 265 -1.49 20.65 -4.63
N PRO A 266 -2.12 20.50 -3.44
CA PRO A 266 -1.79 19.44 -2.48
C PRO A 266 -1.94 18.01 -3.03
N GLU A 267 -2.82 17.83 -4.01
CA GLU A 267 -3.07 16.52 -4.66
C GLU A 267 -1.84 15.99 -5.39
N HIS A 268 -1.01 16.88 -5.93
CA HIS A 268 0.20 16.53 -6.69
C HIS A 268 1.50 16.79 -5.91
N ALA A 269 1.41 17.05 -4.61
CA ALA A 269 2.57 17.16 -3.74
C ALA A 269 3.02 15.77 -3.26
N TYR A 270 4.29 15.40 -3.56
CA TYR A 270 4.89 14.13 -3.16
C TYR A 270 5.92 14.31 -2.06
N ALA A 271 6.09 13.27 -1.26
CA ALA A 271 6.93 13.20 -0.08
C ALA A 271 8.25 12.47 -0.33
N LYS A 272 9.30 12.87 0.39
CA LYS A 272 10.52 12.08 0.57
C LYS A 272 10.28 10.96 1.58
N ALA A 273 9.24 10.15 1.33
CA ALA A 273 8.88 8.98 2.12
C ALA A 273 9.27 7.70 1.40
N TYR A 274 9.59 6.67 2.17
CA TYR A 274 10.07 5.38 1.66
C TYR A 274 9.69 4.26 2.61
N ASP A 275 9.08 3.22 2.07
CA ASP A 275 8.70 2.01 2.80
C ASP A 275 9.46 0.81 2.25
N MET A 276 9.99 -0.01 3.16
CA MET A 276 10.54 -1.32 2.83
C MET A 276 9.43 -2.34 2.90
N VAL A 277 9.18 -2.97 1.77
CA VAL A 277 8.13 -4.00 1.62
C VAL A 277 8.78 -5.35 1.40
N LEU A 278 8.27 -6.38 2.05
CA LEU A 278 8.70 -7.75 1.88
C LEU A 278 7.46 -8.65 1.76
N ASN A 279 7.33 -9.35 0.63
CA ASN A 279 6.22 -10.29 0.41
C ASN A 279 4.82 -9.73 0.69
N GLY A 280 4.56 -8.47 0.35
CA GLY A 280 3.26 -7.83 0.56
C GLY A 280 3.08 -7.20 1.95
N TRP A 281 4.10 -7.21 2.79
CA TRP A 281 4.10 -6.57 4.10
C TRP A 281 5.07 -5.41 4.12
N GLU A 282 4.63 -4.26 4.57
CA GLU A 282 5.49 -3.15 4.98
C GLU A 282 6.20 -3.55 6.26
N ILE A 283 7.50 -3.82 6.18
CA ILE A 283 8.33 -4.21 7.33
C ILE A 283 9.00 -3.02 8.01
N GLY A 284 9.07 -1.89 7.34
CA GLY A 284 9.58 -0.65 7.88
C GLY A 284 9.25 0.52 6.98
N GLY A 285 8.93 1.66 7.57
CA GLY A 285 8.61 2.89 6.86
C GLY A 285 9.31 4.09 7.46
N GLY A 286 9.64 5.05 6.60
CA GLY A 286 10.36 6.24 7.00
C GLY A 286 10.27 7.40 6.03
N SER A 287 10.92 8.49 6.40
CA SER A 287 10.98 9.69 5.55
C SER A 287 12.18 10.57 5.89
N ILE A 288 12.50 11.46 4.97
CA ILE A 288 13.28 12.66 5.31
C ILE A 288 12.33 13.61 6.05
N ARG A 289 12.82 14.24 7.13
CA ARG A 289 12.04 15.13 7.97
C ARG A 289 12.20 16.57 7.50
N ILE A 290 11.15 17.37 7.74
CA ILE A 290 11.25 18.82 7.58
C ILE A 290 12.15 19.35 8.67
N HIS A 291 13.15 20.17 8.29
CA HIS A 291 14.07 20.85 9.22
C HIS A 291 14.07 22.38 9.03
N ARG A 292 13.26 22.90 8.06
CA ARG A 292 13.10 24.33 7.81
C ARG A 292 11.70 24.78 8.23
N GLU A 293 11.63 25.84 9.02
CA GLU A 293 10.38 26.37 9.59
C GLU A 293 9.39 26.77 8.49
N GLU A 294 9.83 27.46 7.45
CA GLU A 294 8.97 27.93 6.35
C GLU A 294 8.31 26.77 5.56
N VAL A 295 8.92 25.61 5.49
CA VAL A 295 8.32 24.41 4.87
C VAL A 295 7.28 23.80 5.80
N GLN A 296 7.59 23.78 7.11
CA GLN A 296 6.67 23.25 8.12
C GLN A 296 5.38 24.08 8.20
N GLU A 297 5.49 25.40 8.10
CA GLU A 297 4.33 26.29 8.08
C GLU A 297 3.41 25.99 6.89
N LYS A 298 3.96 25.79 5.68
CA LYS A 298 3.19 25.42 4.49
C LYS A 298 2.45 24.09 4.66
N VAL A 299 3.08 23.10 5.29
CA VAL A 299 2.43 21.80 5.58
C VAL A 299 1.28 22.00 6.56
N PHE A 300 1.46 22.77 7.63
CA PHE A 300 0.37 23.07 8.55
C PHE A 300 -0.78 23.83 7.90
N GLU A 301 -0.47 24.80 7.01
CA GLU A 301 -1.48 25.51 6.23
C GLU A 301 -2.31 24.55 5.36
N ALA A 302 -1.65 23.64 4.61
CA ALA A 302 -2.33 22.63 3.80
C ALA A 302 -3.24 21.71 4.62
N LEU A 303 -2.82 21.35 5.84
CA LEU A 303 -3.58 20.52 6.79
C LEU A 303 -4.64 21.31 7.57
N LYS A 304 -4.75 22.62 7.37
CA LYS A 304 -5.62 23.53 8.15
C LYS A 304 -5.33 23.51 9.66
N ILE A 305 -4.08 23.32 10.04
CA ILE A 305 -3.60 23.39 11.43
C ILE A 305 -3.17 24.84 11.69
N GLY A 306 -3.94 25.55 12.50
CA GLY A 306 -3.62 26.95 12.84
C GLY A 306 -2.42 27.07 13.77
N PRO A 307 -1.79 28.27 13.87
CA PRO A 307 -0.59 28.48 14.71
C PRO A 307 -0.78 28.11 16.19
N GLU A 308 -1.94 28.39 16.76
CA GLU A 308 -2.26 28.06 18.15
C GLU A 308 -2.34 26.55 18.36
N GLU A 309 -3.02 25.84 17.47
CA GLU A 309 -3.14 24.38 17.49
C GLU A 309 -1.76 23.71 17.27
N ALA A 310 -0.98 24.21 16.30
CA ALA A 310 0.37 23.74 16.05
C ALA A 310 1.26 23.91 17.30
N ARG A 311 1.16 25.05 17.96
CA ARG A 311 1.90 25.33 19.20
C ARG A 311 1.47 24.42 20.35
N GLN A 312 0.18 24.17 20.50
CA GLN A 312 -0.35 23.31 21.55
C GLN A 312 0.08 21.85 21.35
N LYS A 313 0.04 21.34 20.11
CA LYS A 313 0.33 19.93 19.81
C LYS A 313 1.82 19.65 19.66
N PHE A 314 2.58 20.58 19.07
CA PHE A 314 3.93 20.35 18.58
C PHE A 314 4.93 21.42 19.04
N GLY A 315 4.58 22.27 20.02
CA GLY A 315 5.39 23.41 20.44
C GLY A 315 6.82 23.04 20.78
N PHE A 316 7.04 21.93 21.48
CA PHE A 316 8.38 21.46 21.83
C PHE A 316 9.26 21.14 20.60
N LEU A 317 8.67 20.57 19.53
CA LEU A 317 9.37 20.28 18.30
C LEU A 317 9.65 21.56 17.50
N LEU A 318 8.65 22.44 17.40
CA LEU A 318 8.82 23.73 16.74
C LEU A 318 9.91 24.58 17.40
N ASP A 319 9.96 24.58 18.73
CA ASP A 319 11.05 25.22 19.47
C ASP A 319 12.41 24.59 19.15
N ALA A 320 12.48 23.26 19.07
CA ALA A 320 13.71 22.56 18.73
C ALA A 320 14.20 22.91 17.31
N LEU A 321 13.31 23.02 16.34
CA LEU A 321 13.65 23.42 14.96
C LEU A 321 14.27 24.83 14.91
N GLN A 322 13.82 25.75 15.75
CA GLN A 322 14.39 27.11 15.83
C GLN A 322 15.85 27.15 16.29
N PHE A 323 16.34 26.12 16.98
CA PHE A 323 17.76 26.00 17.35
C PHE A 323 18.65 25.52 16.20
N GLY A 324 18.12 25.29 14.99
CA GLY A 324 18.86 24.86 13.82
C GLY A 324 19.03 23.36 13.73
N ALA A 325 17.93 22.62 13.60
CA ALA A 325 17.98 21.18 13.36
C ALA A 325 18.74 20.86 12.06
N PRO A 326 19.64 19.86 12.05
CA PRO A 326 20.28 19.42 10.81
C PRO A 326 19.28 18.75 9.87
N PRO A 327 19.58 18.63 8.57
CA PRO A 327 18.89 17.70 7.70
C PRO A 327 18.93 16.30 8.32
N HIS A 328 17.80 15.65 8.47
CA HIS A 328 17.69 14.35 9.12
C HIS A 328 16.55 13.53 8.54
N GLY A 329 16.61 12.25 8.76
CA GLY A 329 15.60 11.30 8.36
C GLY A 329 15.82 9.97 9.06
N GLY A 330 14.83 9.12 8.99
CA GLY A 330 14.89 7.84 9.67
C GLY A 330 13.87 6.86 9.15
N LEU A 331 13.87 5.69 9.78
CA LEU A 331 12.96 4.59 9.47
C LEU A 331 12.69 3.79 10.74
N ALA A 332 11.45 3.36 10.92
CA ALA A 332 11.08 2.44 11.98
C ALA A 332 10.72 1.07 11.41
N PHE A 333 11.44 0.03 11.84
CA PHE A 333 11.09 -1.35 11.52
C PHE A 333 10.08 -1.90 12.52
N GLY A 334 9.02 -2.55 12.02
CA GLY A 334 8.10 -3.33 12.82
C GLY A 334 8.73 -4.67 13.21
N LEU A 335 9.36 -4.73 14.38
CA LEU A 335 10.08 -5.94 14.82
C LEU A 335 9.17 -7.17 14.85
N ASP A 336 7.96 -7.03 15.38
CA ASP A 336 7.01 -8.14 15.46
C ASP A 336 6.61 -8.64 14.06
N ARG A 337 6.48 -7.75 13.07
CA ARG A 337 6.20 -8.14 11.67
C ARG A 337 7.34 -8.93 11.06
N ILE A 338 8.58 -8.48 11.25
CA ILE A 338 9.78 -9.18 10.75
C ILE A 338 9.86 -10.56 11.37
N VAL A 339 9.66 -10.67 12.68
CA VAL A 339 9.66 -11.96 13.38
C VAL A 339 8.54 -12.86 12.90
N THR A 340 7.32 -12.33 12.70
CA THR A 340 6.19 -13.08 12.13
C THR A 340 6.55 -13.73 10.79
N MET A 341 7.17 -12.95 9.91
CA MET A 341 7.58 -13.43 8.60
C MET A 341 8.71 -14.46 8.68
N MET A 342 9.72 -14.24 9.53
CA MET A 342 10.82 -15.18 9.74
C MET A 342 10.37 -16.51 10.33
N CYS A 343 9.32 -16.50 11.16
CA CYS A 343 8.71 -17.69 11.75
C CYS A 343 7.66 -18.34 10.85
N GLU A 344 7.37 -17.77 9.67
CA GLU A 344 6.27 -18.20 8.78
C GLU A 344 4.92 -18.31 9.51
N ALA A 345 4.70 -17.43 10.50
CA ALA A 345 3.48 -17.39 11.29
C ALA A 345 2.35 -16.65 10.56
N ASP A 346 1.11 -17.06 10.79
CA ASP A 346 -0.07 -16.47 10.14
C ASP A 346 -0.48 -15.12 10.72
N SER A 347 -0.08 -14.83 11.95
CA SER A 347 -0.47 -13.63 12.67
C SER A 347 0.65 -13.11 13.57
N ILE A 348 0.76 -11.78 13.64
CA ILE A 348 1.65 -11.08 14.59
C ILE A 348 1.38 -11.48 16.05
N ARG A 349 0.18 -11.96 16.37
CA ARG A 349 -0.20 -12.45 17.70
C ARG A 349 0.57 -13.68 18.12
N ASP A 350 1.06 -14.47 17.18
CA ASP A 350 1.77 -15.71 17.43
C ASP A 350 3.22 -15.46 17.90
N VAL A 351 3.75 -14.26 17.67
CA VAL A 351 5.12 -13.85 18.02
C VAL A 351 5.18 -12.80 19.12
N ILE A 352 4.04 -12.28 19.59
CA ILE A 352 3.96 -11.35 20.72
C ILE A 352 3.64 -12.13 21.99
N ALA A 353 4.46 -11.95 23.04
CA ALA A 353 4.34 -12.69 24.29
C ALA A 353 2.95 -12.54 24.99
N PHE A 354 2.34 -11.36 24.91
CA PHE A 354 1.05 -11.06 25.54
C PHE A 354 0.16 -10.27 24.58
N PRO A 355 -0.34 -10.89 23.47
CA PRO A 355 -1.15 -10.19 22.49
C PRO A 355 -2.47 -9.70 23.10
N LYS A 356 -2.90 -8.53 22.67
CA LYS A 356 -4.16 -7.92 23.12
C LYS A 356 -5.34 -8.44 22.31
N THR A 357 -6.52 -8.46 22.95
CA THR A 357 -7.80 -8.71 22.28
C THR A 357 -8.26 -7.47 21.52
N GLN A 358 -9.36 -7.58 20.74
CA GLN A 358 -10.01 -6.43 20.08
C GLN A 358 -10.39 -5.27 21.02
N ARG A 359 -10.59 -5.57 22.32
CA ARG A 359 -10.88 -4.57 23.35
C ARG A 359 -9.62 -4.06 24.05
N ALA A 360 -8.44 -4.23 23.45
CA ALA A 360 -7.14 -3.93 24.02
C ALA A 360 -6.88 -4.60 25.39
N GLN A 361 -7.55 -5.71 25.68
CA GLN A 361 -7.42 -6.44 26.94
C GLN A 361 -6.29 -7.46 26.89
N CYS A 362 -5.45 -7.50 27.90
CA CYS A 362 -4.47 -8.55 28.13
C CYS A 362 -5.14 -9.78 28.78
N LEU A 363 -5.11 -10.93 28.13
CA LEU A 363 -5.71 -12.15 28.64
C LEU A 363 -4.99 -12.70 29.88
N LEU A 364 -3.69 -12.41 30.05
CA LEU A 364 -2.90 -12.88 31.19
C LEU A 364 -3.18 -12.03 32.44
N THR A 365 -3.11 -10.71 32.30
CA THR A 365 -3.22 -9.79 33.45
C THR A 365 -4.63 -9.24 33.66
N HIS A 366 -5.56 -9.52 32.73
CA HIS A 366 -6.90 -8.94 32.66
C HIS A 366 -6.92 -7.41 32.62
N ALA A 367 -5.79 -6.76 32.30
CA ALA A 367 -5.73 -5.31 32.09
C ALA A 367 -6.40 -4.92 30.74
N PRO A 368 -7.06 -3.74 30.64
CA PRO A 368 -7.27 -2.77 31.72
C PRO A 368 -8.30 -3.26 32.76
N ALA A 369 -8.06 -2.99 34.02
CA ALA A 369 -8.95 -3.31 35.11
C ALA A 369 -9.14 -2.08 36.00
N PRO A 370 -10.28 -1.94 36.72
CA PRO A 370 -10.47 -0.85 37.68
C PRO A 370 -9.35 -0.84 38.72
N VAL A 371 -8.76 0.31 38.94
CA VAL A 371 -7.70 0.50 39.92
C VAL A 371 -8.37 0.90 41.25
N SER A 372 -8.09 0.13 42.32
CA SER A 372 -8.56 0.52 43.66
C SER A 372 -7.72 1.67 44.21
N TYR A 373 -8.30 2.50 45.06
CA TYR A 373 -7.64 3.67 45.68
C TYR A 373 -6.35 3.30 46.43
N THR A 374 -6.23 2.07 46.89
CA THR A 374 -5.05 1.52 47.57
C THR A 374 -3.83 1.42 46.67
N HIS A 375 -4.01 1.19 45.37
CA HIS A 375 -2.90 1.09 44.39
C HIS A 375 -2.39 2.46 43.91
N LEU A 376 -3.14 3.55 44.13
CA LEU A 376 -2.72 4.90 43.76
C LEU A 376 -1.84 5.57 44.84
N ARG A 377 -1.58 4.90 45.94
CA ARG A 377 -0.77 5.41 47.06
C ARG A 377 0.54 4.65 47.30
N ALA A 378 0.89 3.72 46.41
CA ALA A 378 2.15 2.96 46.52
C ALA A 378 3.30 3.60 45.76
#